data_543d04527b93e08b52feea66369d237a
#
_entry.id   543d04527b93e08b52feea66369d237a
#
_cell.length_a   1.000
_cell.length_b   1.000
_cell.length_c   1.000
_cell.angle_alpha   90.00
_cell.angle_beta   90.00
_cell.angle_gamma   90.00
#
_symmetry.space_group_name_H-M   'P 1'
#
loop_
_entity.id
_entity.type
_entity.pdbx_description
1 polymer ?
#
loop_
_entity_poly.entity_id
_entity_poly.type
_entity_poly.pdbx_seq_one_letter_code
_entity_poly.pdbx_strand_id
1 'polypeptide(L)'
;MSRTTIDFGIDLGTTNSAIAVLKGVFTEIIKNNADADITPSAVSIDKKGAVLVGQRAKNKIEGDSGDAYIEFKRRMGTDHVYHFKSSGQNRKPEELSTEVLKSLRADVQQRLGEIVEACVVTVPAAFELHQCDATRKAAQAAGFKDSPLLQEPVAAALAHGFQADQEKAYWLVYDFGGGTFDAAIMKAEEGTIHVVNHGGDNFLGGSDIDWSIVEQILVPRLLGEFDLKDFTRGNAKWRHAFAILKRSAETGKIDLSRSERATLEGKFKDGNGEEIEFDCELGRGELIRVAEPFIVRSAEICKRVLSEKNLSKDAVEKVILVGGPTLAPYFRELLESNLGIPLDHSVDPLTVVARGAAVFAGTQRFNARNAAPIAAGEYSIDLRHKPVGMDSAPMAGGKVSGPSTEDFTGFTLELVNTKTQWRSGKISLRSDGVFIANLHAERGERNTFAIELFDPSGAKQKTTPDTLTYTIGAVVEEQPLINSMGVALANNEYDKLCEKGRGLPQKATRDYRTTHAIRQGQSGETLKFQLSRGNTNGRIEIVLLECWKSRANTFVEICQLTAKWR
;
A
#
# COMPACT_ATOMS: atom_id res chain seq x y z
N MET A 1 26.36 6.07 3.44
CA MET A 1 26.36 4.89 2.54
C MET A 1 25.16 5.04 1.61
N SER A 2 25.35 4.94 0.30
CA SER A 2 24.24 4.99 -0.65
C SER A 2 23.45 3.67 -0.58
N ARG A 3 22.14 3.75 -0.37
CA ARG A 3 21.27 2.57 -0.37
C ARG A 3 21.16 1.99 -1.77
N THR A 4 21.24 0.68 -1.90
CA THR A 4 21.04 -0.04 -3.17
C THR A 4 19.61 -0.53 -3.33
N THR A 5 18.85 -0.54 -2.22
CA THR A 5 17.43 -0.89 -2.12
C THR A 5 16.63 0.26 -1.50
N ILE A 6 15.33 0.25 -1.70
CA ILE A 6 14.43 1.33 -1.21
C ILE A 6 14.39 1.35 0.32
N ASP A 7 14.23 0.20 0.97
CA ASP A 7 14.21 -0.05 2.41
C ASP A 7 13.10 0.65 3.23
N PHE A 8 12.44 1.68 2.72
CA PHE A 8 11.36 2.39 3.41
C PHE A 8 9.99 1.96 2.89
N GLY A 9 9.09 1.66 3.82
CA GLY A 9 7.70 1.32 3.54
C GLY A 9 6.74 2.24 4.29
N ILE A 10 5.73 2.74 3.59
CA ILE A 10 4.69 3.61 4.13
C ILE A 10 3.35 2.90 4.04
N ASP A 11 2.67 2.80 5.17
CA ASP A 11 1.23 2.61 5.23
C ASP A 11 0.54 3.97 5.14
N LEU A 12 -0.07 4.26 4.00
CA LEU A 12 -0.89 5.46 3.82
C LEU A 12 -2.35 5.13 4.13
N GLY A 13 -2.70 5.09 5.41
CA GLY A 13 -4.03 4.67 5.86
C GLY A 13 -5.11 5.77 5.76
N THR A 14 -6.39 5.35 5.78
CA THR A 14 -7.53 6.27 5.77
C THR A 14 -7.60 7.12 7.04
N THR A 15 -7.30 6.53 8.19
CA THR A 15 -7.37 7.19 9.51
C THR A 15 -5.99 7.51 10.06
N ASN A 16 -5.07 6.57 9.96
CA ASN A 16 -3.69 6.71 10.45
C ASN A 16 -2.74 6.22 9.38
N SER A 17 -1.56 6.82 9.34
CA SER A 17 -0.45 6.44 8.47
C SER A 17 0.80 6.17 9.29
N ALA A 18 1.68 5.31 8.79
CA ALA A 18 2.94 4.98 9.45
C ALA A 18 4.05 4.79 8.42
N ILE A 19 5.29 4.98 8.85
CA ILE A 19 6.48 4.68 8.04
C ILE A 19 7.42 3.76 8.80
N ALA A 20 7.92 2.75 8.11
CA ALA A 20 8.91 1.82 8.64
C ALA A 20 10.17 1.79 7.76
N VAL A 21 11.27 1.39 8.35
CA VAL A 21 12.54 1.13 7.64
C VAL A 21 13.01 -0.29 7.90
N LEU A 22 13.52 -0.94 6.86
CA LEU A 22 14.20 -2.23 6.99
C LEU A 22 15.66 -2.00 7.41
N LYS A 23 16.03 -2.55 8.57
CA LYS A 23 17.41 -2.57 9.10
C LYS A 23 17.89 -4.02 9.23
N GLY A 24 18.68 -4.46 8.25
CA GLY A 24 19.06 -5.87 8.16
C GLY A 24 17.82 -6.74 7.86
N VAL A 25 17.43 -7.59 8.80
CA VAL A 25 16.24 -8.46 8.71
C VAL A 25 15.06 -7.95 9.56
N PHE A 26 15.28 -6.90 10.34
CA PHE A 26 14.25 -6.33 11.23
C PHE A 26 13.68 -5.04 10.67
N THR A 27 12.42 -4.79 10.95
CA THR A 27 11.75 -3.54 10.63
C THR A 27 11.62 -2.66 11.86
N GLU A 28 11.88 -1.37 11.69
CA GLU A 28 11.71 -0.36 12.73
C GLU A 28 10.68 0.67 12.27
N ILE A 29 9.71 0.99 13.13
CA ILE A 29 8.77 2.08 12.89
C ILE A 29 9.47 3.40 13.22
N ILE A 30 9.37 4.35 12.31
CA ILE A 30 9.87 5.71 12.53
C ILE A 30 8.81 6.51 13.25
N LYS A 31 9.10 6.89 14.47
CA LYS A 31 8.20 7.70 15.29
C LYS A 31 8.05 9.10 14.72
N ASN A 32 6.83 9.61 14.76
CA ASN A 32 6.53 10.96 14.34
C ASN A 32 7.07 12.03 15.33
N ASN A 33 6.81 13.29 15.04
CA ASN A 33 7.23 14.42 15.87
C ASN A 33 6.56 14.50 17.25
N ALA A 34 5.51 13.70 17.49
CA ALA A 34 4.85 13.54 18.80
C ALA A 34 5.28 12.26 19.52
N ASP A 35 6.34 11.59 19.05
CA ASP A 35 6.90 10.34 19.58
C ASP A 35 5.94 9.14 19.49
N ALA A 36 4.96 9.20 18.59
CA ALA A 36 4.01 8.13 18.30
C ALA A 36 4.41 7.32 17.05
N ASP A 37 4.05 6.03 17.05
CA ASP A 37 4.34 5.11 15.93
C ASP A 37 3.44 5.34 14.72
N ILE A 38 2.29 6.00 14.92
CA ILE A 38 1.32 6.31 13.87
C ILE A 38 1.04 7.82 13.82
N THR A 39 0.74 8.32 12.63
CA THR A 39 0.37 9.72 12.37
C THR A 39 -1.07 9.74 11.87
N PRO A 40 -2.01 10.42 12.56
CA PRO A 40 -3.36 10.60 12.02
C PRO A 40 -3.34 11.18 10.60
N SER A 41 -4.07 10.57 9.67
CA SER A 41 -4.24 11.05 8.29
C SER A 41 -5.21 12.24 8.28
N ALA A 42 -4.79 13.32 8.93
CA ALA A 42 -5.53 14.57 9.09
C ALA A 42 -4.69 15.74 8.60
N VAL A 43 -5.31 16.67 7.88
CA VAL A 43 -4.66 17.88 7.35
C VAL A 43 -5.50 19.10 7.68
N SER A 44 -4.87 20.15 8.17
CA SER A 44 -5.50 21.46 8.34
C SER A 44 -4.66 22.56 7.70
N ILE A 45 -5.33 23.58 7.16
CA ILE A 45 -4.68 24.77 6.57
C ILE A 45 -5.25 26.01 7.24
N ASP A 46 -4.37 26.81 7.84
CA ASP A 46 -4.78 28.04 8.52
C ASP A 46 -4.95 29.23 7.53
N LYS A 47 -5.43 30.36 8.06
CA LYS A 47 -5.64 31.59 7.26
C LYS A 47 -4.39 32.15 6.58
N LYS A 48 -3.19 31.74 7.02
CA LYS A 48 -1.90 32.14 6.42
C LYS A 48 -1.42 31.12 5.39
N GLY A 49 -2.15 30.01 5.19
CA GLY A 49 -1.78 28.91 4.31
C GLY A 49 -0.80 27.93 4.96
N ALA A 50 -0.55 28.02 6.27
CA ALA A 50 0.30 27.06 6.96
C ALA A 50 -0.44 25.73 7.14
N VAL A 51 0.26 24.64 6.76
CA VAL A 51 -0.28 23.29 6.78
C VAL A 51 0.14 22.58 8.08
N LEU A 52 -0.82 21.97 8.77
CA LEU A 52 -0.58 21.06 9.87
C LEU A 52 -1.05 19.66 9.47
N VAL A 53 -0.32 18.64 9.92
CA VAL A 53 -0.63 17.23 9.69
C VAL A 53 -0.68 16.48 11.03
N GLY A 54 -1.40 15.37 11.07
CA GLY A 54 -1.44 14.48 12.23
C GLY A 54 -2.34 14.98 13.34
N GLN A 55 -1.98 14.70 14.59
CA GLN A 55 -2.82 14.96 15.75
C GLN A 55 -3.21 16.44 15.90
N ARG A 56 -2.30 17.35 15.57
CA ARG A 56 -2.59 18.81 15.61
C ARG A 56 -3.66 19.22 14.61
N ALA A 57 -3.70 18.60 13.44
CA ALA A 57 -4.74 18.83 12.45
C ALA A 57 -6.06 18.17 12.88
N LYS A 58 -6.01 16.92 13.39
CA LYS A 58 -7.18 16.21 13.91
C LYS A 58 -7.89 17.01 15.00
N ASN A 59 -7.15 17.60 15.92
CA ASN A 59 -7.73 18.42 17.01
C ASN A 59 -8.43 19.70 16.50
N LYS A 60 -8.12 20.17 15.28
CA LYS A 60 -8.80 21.37 14.69
C LYS A 60 -10.14 21.06 14.06
N ILE A 61 -10.50 19.79 13.86
CA ILE A 61 -11.79 19.40 13.29
C ILE A 61 -12.94 19.86 14.18
N GLU A 62 -12.72 19.92 15.49
CA GLU A 62 -13.69 20.36 16.49
C GLU A 62 -13.98 21.87 16.44
N GLY A 63 -13.05 22.66 15.90
CA GLY A 63 -13.16 24.13 15.91
C GLY A 63 -14.16 24.70 14.90
N ASP A 64 -14.96 23.90 14.20
CA ASP A 64 -15.94 24.30 13.17
C ASP A 64 -15.42 25.29 12.10
N SER A 65 -14.11 25.41 12.00
CA SER A 65 -13.49 26.36 11.04
C SER A 65 -13.69 25.93 9.58
N GLY A 66 -13.96 24.66 9.33
CA GLY A 66 -13.93 24.08 7.98
C GLY A 66 -12.53 24.10 7.37
N ASP A 67 -11.49 24.09 8.22
CA ASP A 67 -10.09 24.21 7.84
C ASP A 67 -9.28 22.94 8.18
N ALA A 68 -9.97 21.84 8.50
CA ALA A 68 -9.36 20.54 8.78
C ALA A 68 -10.18 19.40 8.19
N TYR A 69 -9.49 18.42 7.61
CA TYR A 69 -10.10 17.26 6.96
C TYR A 69 -9.39 15.97 7.29
N ILE A 70 -10.18 14.88 7.38
CA ILE A 70 -9.77 13.49 7.58
C ILE A 70 -10.44 12.60 6.53
N GLU A 71 -10.08 11.31 6.51
CA GLU A 71 -10.72 10.28 5.67
C GLU A 71 -10.70 10.59 4.15
N PHE A 72 -9.85 11.49 3.70
CA PHE A 72 -9.78 11.90 2.30
C PHE A 72 -9.28 10.78 1.37
N LYS A 73 -8.63 9.73 1.89
CA LYS A 73 -8.24 8.55 1.12
C LYS A 73 -9.45 7.83 0.51
N ARG A 74 -10.63 7.88 1.14
CA ARG A 74 -11.90 7.35 0.59
C ARG A 74 -12.31 8.02 -0.73
N ARG A 75 -11.80 9.21 -1.01
CA ARG A 75 -12.09 10.00 -2.23
C ARG A 75 -10.90 10.06 -3.19
N MET A 76 -9.86 9.26 -2.94
CA MET A 76 -8.65 9.25 -3.78
C MET A 76 -8.99 9.01 -5.25
N GLY A 77 -8.39 9.83 -6.13
CA GLY A 77 -8.58 9.71 -7.58
C GLY A 77 -9.95 10.21 -8.09
N THR A 78 -10.77 10.84 -7.24
CA THR A 78 -12.04 11.47 -7.65
C THR A 78 -11.86 12.97 -7.86
N ASP A 79 -12.86 13.62 -8.46
CA ASP A 79 -12.89 15.08 -8.62
C ASP A 79 -13.38 15.83 -7.37
N HIS A 80 -13.47 15.15 -6.22
CA HIS A 80 -13.86 15.79 -4.96
C HIS A 80 -12.85 16.87 -4.55
N VAL A 81 -13.36 17.99 -4.06
CA VAL A 81 -12.54 19.14 -3.62
C VAL A 81 -12.88 19.49 -2.18
N TYR A 82 -11.86 19.60 -1.36
CA TYR A 82 -11.92 20.06 0.01
C TYR A 82 -11.64 21.56 0.04
N HIS A 83 -12.59 22.35 0.58
CA HIS A 83 -12.49 23.79 0.64
C HIS A 83 -12.11 24.27 2.05
N PHE A 84 -10.92 24.87 2.19
CA PHE A 84 -10.43 25.43 3.44
C PHE A 84 -10.92 26.90 3.56
N LYS A 85 -11.90 27.11 4.42
CA LYS A 85 -12.62 28.39 4.52
C LYS A 85 -11.73 29.59 4.86
N SER A 86 -10.84 29.43 5.85
CA SER A 86 -10.02 30.54 6.35
C SER A 86 -8.92 30.98 5.37
N SER A 87 -8.40 30.05 4.57
CA SER A 87 -7.35 30.34 3.57
C SER A 87 -7.90 30.55 2.16
N GLY A 88 -9.16 30.18 1.91
CA GLY A 88 -9.77 30.15 0.57
C GLY A 88 -9.18 29.09 -0.36
N GLN A 89 -8.33 28.20 0.14
CA GLN A 89 -7.67 27.19 -0.68
C GLN A 89 -8.59 26.01 -0.95
N ASN A 90 -8.47 25.47 -2.16
CA ASN A 90 -9.09 24.23 -2.58
C ASN A 90 -8.03 23.15 -2.72
N ARG A 91 -8.29 21.94 -2.22
CA ARG A 91 -7.39 20.80 -2.28
C ARG A 91 -8.12 19.53 -2.71
N LYS A 92 -7.48 18.74 -3.58
CA LYS A 92 -7.94 17.40 -3.94
C LYS A 92 -7.47 16.37 -2.90
N PRO A 93 -8.09 15.17 -2.86
CA PRO A 93 -7.67 14.10 -1.94
C PRO A 93 -6.19 13.73 -2.04
N GLU A 94 -5.64 13.66 -3.27
CA GLU A 94 -4.24 13.38 -3.50
C GLU A 94 -3.30 14.48 -2.98
N GLU A 95 -3.74 15.74 -2.97
CA GLU A 95 -2.94 16.84 -2.42
C GLU A 95 -2.89 16.78 -0.89
N LEU A 96 -3.99 16.38 -0.24
CA LEU A 96 -4.01 16.15 1.21
C LEU A 96 -3.14 14.93 1.58
N SER A 97 -3.21 13.86 0.79
CA SER A 97 -2.33 12.70 0.95
C SER A 97 -0.87 13.07 0.78
N THR A 98 -0.55 14.00 -0.13
CA THR A 98 0.80 14.54 -0.32
C THR A 98 1.33 15.16 0.97
N GLU A 99 0.51 15.92 1.70
CA GLU A 99 0.96 16.55 2.95
C GLU A 99 1.23 15.51 4.06
N VAL A 100 0.44 14.43 4.13
CA VAL A 100 0.71 13.31 5.04
C VAL A 100 2.04 12.65 4.68
N LEU A 101 2.27 12.36 3.41
CA LEU A 101 3.51 11.74 2.92
C LEU A 101 4.73 12.62 3.17
N LYS A 102 4.62 13.95 3.00
CA LYS A 102 5.67 14.91 3.36
C LYS A 102 5.99 14.89 4.85
N SER A 103 4.97 14.79 5.71
CA SER A 103 5.15 14.69 7.16
C SER A 103 5.95 13.44 7.53
N LEU A 104 5.56 12.26 7.01
CA LEU A 104 6.27 11.01 7.27
C LEU A 104 7.72 11.04 6.75
N ARG A 105 7.94 11.66 5.59
CA ARG A 105 9.29 11.85 5.04
C ARG A 105 10.14 12.76 5.92
N ALA A 106 9.54 13.83 6.46
CA ALA A 106 10.21 14.74 7.38
C ALA A 106 10.56 14.07 8.72
N ASP A 107 9.69 13.17 9.23
CA ASP A 107 9.96 12.39 10.44
C ASP A 107 11.20 11.52 10.27
N VAL A 108 11.40 10.88 9.10
CA VAL A 108 12.64 10.13 8.80
C VAL A 108 13.85 11.04 8.82
N GLN A 109 13.77 12.20 8.16
CA GLN A 109 14.89 13.16 8.14
C GLN A 109 15.24 13.63 9.55
N GLN A 110 14.23 13.88 10.39
CA GLN A 110 14.43 14.31 11.77
C GLN A 110 15.03 13.20 12.66
N ARG A 111 14.57 11.95 12.50
CA ARG A 111 14.96 10.82 13.37
C ARG A 111 16.26 10.15 12.94
N LEU A 112 16.48 10.02 11.64
CA LEU A 112 17.62 9.28 11.09
C LEU A 112 18.66 10.17 10.40
N GLY A 113 18.35 11.46 10.15
CA GLY A 113 19.21 12.35 9.38
C GLY A 113 19.25 12.02 7.88
N GLU A 114 18.34 11.16 7.38
CA GLU A 114 18.30 10.69 6.00
C GLU A 114 17.21 11.40 5.19
N ILE A 115 17.54 11.81 3.97
CA ILE A 115 16.56 12.26 2.98
C ILE A 115 16.09 11.05 2.20
N VAL A 116 14.82 10.65 2.40
CA VAL A 116 14.23 9.52 1.68
C VAL A 116 13.83 9.95 0.28
N GLU A 117 14.46 9.36 -0.72
CA GLU A 117 14.17 9.62 -2.14
C GLU A 117 13.22 8.58 -2.76
N ALA A 118 13.10 7.40 -2.15
CA ALA A 118 12.22 6.34 -2.60
C ALA A 118 11.56 5.63 -1.41
N CYS A 119 10.31 5.20 -1.58
CA CYS A 119 9.60 4.40 -0.60
C CYS A 119 8.54 3.54 -1.28
N VAL A 120 8.23 2.39 -0.70
CA VAL A 120 7.03 1.63 -1.05
C VAL A 120 5.84 2.27 -0.34
N VAL A 121 4.76 2.54 -1.07
CA VAL A 121 3.51 3.07 -0.50
C VAL A 121 2.41 2.01 -0.65
N THR A 122 1.65 1.75 0.42
CA THR A 122 0.59 0.75 0.36
C THR A 122 -0.73 1.32 -0.13
N VAL A 123 -1.51 0.43 -0.76
CA VAL A 123 -2.85 0.70 -1.25
C VAL A 123 -3.77 -0.46 -0.90
N PRO A 124 -5.08 -0.23 -0.64
CA PRO A 124 -6.06 -1.30 -0.49
C PRO A 124 -6.07 -2.25 -1.68
N ALA A 125 -6.38 -3.53 -1.45
CA ALA A 125 -6.51 -4.51 -2.52
C ALA A 125 -7.62 -4.15 -3.53
N ALA A 126 -8.64 -3.43 -3.08
CA ALA A 126 -9.76 -2.98 -3.90
C ALA A 126 -9.49 -1.68 -4.68
N PHE A 127 -8.33 -1.02 -4.49
CA PHE A 127 -8.04 0.23 -5.19
C PHE A 127 -8.01 0.03 -6.70
N GLU A 128 -8.72 0.89 -7.38
CA GLU A 128 -8.73 0.94 -8.82
C GLU A 128 -7.52 1.70 -9.37
N LEU A 129 -7.30 1.58 -10.68
CA LEU A 129 -6.16 2.17 -11.35
C LEU A 129 -6.04 3.67 -11.12
N HIS A 130 -7.15 4.41 -11.25
CA HIS A 130 -7.17 5.85 -11.03
C HIS A 130 -6.81 6.24 -9.59
N GLN A 131 -7.16 5.40 -8.60
CA GLN A 131 -6.78 5.59 -7.20
C GLN A 131 -5.29 5.29 -6.97
N CYS A 132 -4.77 4.24 -7.61
CA CYS A 132 -3.35 3.93 -7.60
C CYS A 132 -2.51 5.05 -8.25
N ASP A 133 -2.97 5.60 -9.38
CA ASP A 133 -2.29 6.72 -10.05
C ASP A 133 -2.32 8.00 -9.22
N ALA A 134 -3.43 8.29 -8.54
CA ALA A 134 -3.52 9.40 -7.60
C ALA A 134 -2.55 9.23 -6.42
N THR A 135 -2.40 7.99 -5.91
CA THR A 135 -1.44 7.67 -4.85
C THR A 135 0.01 7.88 -5.31
N ARG A 136 0.37 7.43 -6.53
CA ARG A 136 1.70 7.70 -7.10
C ARG A 136 1.98 9.19 -7.27
N LYS A 137 0.99 9.95 -7.79
CA LYS A 137 1.10 11.42 -7.92
C LYS A 137 1.31 12.08 -6.57
N ALA A 138 0.59 11.64 -5.53
CA ALA A 138 0.76 12.15 -4.18
C ALA A 138 2.19 11.88 -3.65
N ALA A 139 2.73 10.69 -3.87
CA ALA A 139 4.09 10.33 -3.49
C ALA A 139 5.14 11.15 -4.25
N GLN A 140 4.98 11.33 -5.56
CA GLN A 140 5.87 12.18 -6.36
C GLN A 140 5.84 13.63 -5.89
N ALA A 141 4.65 14.19 -5.63
CA ALA A 141 4.48 15.54 -5.11
C ALA A 141 5.05 15.70 -3.68
N ALA A 142 5.13 14.62 -2.90
CA ALA A 142 5.81 14.59 -1.60
C ALA A 142 7.34 14.55 -1.72
N GLY A 143 7.88 14.41 -2.93
CA GLY A 143 9.31 14.44 -3.23
C GLY A 143 9.97 13.07 -3.28
N PHE A 144 9.19 11.97 -3.37
CA PHE A 144 9.75 10.65 -3.66
C PHE A 144 9.97 10.51 -5.17
N LYS A 145 11.18 10.14 -5.58
CA LYS A 145 11.56 9.94 -6.98
C LYS A 145 11.05 8.60 -7.52
N ASP A 146 10.94 7.61 -6.63
CA ASP A 146 10.46 6.27 -6.94
C ASP A 146 9.54 5.80 -5.81
N SER A 147 8.35 5.30 -6.17
CA SER A 147 7.34 4.87 -5.18
C SER A 147 6.55 3.69 -5.72
N PRO A 148 7.12 2.48 -5.69
CA PRO A 148 6.37 1.27 -5.98
C PRO A 148 5.17 1.15 -5.03
N LEU A 149 4.03 0.71 -5.58
CA LEU A 149 2.84 0.44 -4.77
C LEU A 149 2.78 -1.03 -4.39
N LEU A 150 2.33 -1.29 -3.16
CA LEU A 150 2.10 -2.62 -2.63
C LEU A 150 0.69 -2.71 -2.06
N GLN A 151 -0.01 -3.83 -2.28
CA GLN A 151 -1.31 -4.03 -1.65
C GLN A 151 -1.17 -4.26 -0.15
N GLU A 152 -2.01 -3.59 0.66
CA GLU A 152 -2.02 -3.69 2.13
C GLU A 152 -2.04 -5.13 2.65
N PRO A 153 -2.89 -6.06 2.12
CA PRO A 153 -2.87 -7.45 2.59
C PRO A 153 -1.58 -8.19 2.27
N VAL A 154 -0.93 -7.86 1.14
CA VAL A 154 0.39 -8.44 0.81
C VAL A 154 1.44 -7.94 1.80
N ALA A 155 1.42 -6.64 2.10
CA ALA A 155 2.30 -6.07 3.11
C ALA A 155 2.10 -6.74 4.48
N ALA A 156 0.85 -6.89 4.93
CA ALA A 156 0.55 -7.55 6.20
C ALA A 156 1.09 -8.99 6.25
N ALA A 157 0.90 -9.77 5.19
CA ALA A 157 1.43 -11.13 5.10
C ALA A 157 2.97 -11.17 5.17
N LEU A 158 3.66 -10.24 4.49
CA LEU A 158 5.12 -10.13 4.53
C LEU A 158 5.65 -9.80 5.94
N ALA A 159 4.94 -8.96 6.70
CA ALA A 159 5.34 -8.61 8.07
C ALA A 159 5.29 -9.81 9.02
N HIS A 160 4.40 -10.76 8.78
CA HIS A 160 4.29 -12.00 9.55
C HIS A 160 5.36 -13.03 9.21
N GLY A 161 6.39 -12.64 8.43
CA GLY A 161 7.52 -13.52 8.15
C GLY A 161 7.10 -14.76 7.40
N PHE A 162 6.31 -14.59 6.35
CA PHE A 162 5.85 -15.69 5.54
C PHE A 162 7.04 -16.57 5.15
N GLN A 163 7.13 -17.77 5.74
CA GLN A 163 8.15 -18.75 5.39
C GLN A 163 7.62 -19.65 4.29
N ALA A 164 8.36 -19.72 3.21
CA ALA A 164 8.02 -20.51 2.02
C ALA A 164 7.88 -22.03 2.27
N ASP A 165 8.27 -22.50 3.44
CA ASP A 165 8.23 -23.92 3.82
C ASP A 165 6.81 -24.40 4.17
N GLN A 166 5.83 -23.50 4.24
CA GLN A 166 4.41 -23.84 4.51
C GLN A 166 3.62 -23.97 3.20
N GLU A 167 3.97 -24.93 2.38
CA GLU A 167 3.48 -25.10 1.01
C GLU A 167 1.96 -25.33 0.83
N LYS A 168 1.14 -25.33 1.90
CA LYS A 168 -0.28 -25.71 1.75
C LYS A 168 -1.28 -24.85 2.53
N ALA A 169 -0.87 -23.84 3.25
CA ALA A 169 -1.79 -23.08 4.07
C ALA A 169 -2.26 -21.80 3.38
N TYR A 170 -3.58 -21.60 3.38
CA TYR A 170 -4.14 -20.29 3.07
C TYR A 170 -4.16 -19.44 4.34
N TRP A 171 -3.87 -18.17 4.20
CA TRP A 171 -4.05 -17.17 5.26
C TRP A 171 -5.13 -16.19 4.84
N LEU A 172 -5.92 -15.75 5.80
CA LEU A 172 -6.90 -14.69 5.60
C LEU A 172 -6.36 -13.41 6.23
N VAL A 173 -6.08 -12.40 5.43
CA VAL A 173 -5.81 -11.05 5.92
C VAL A 173 -7.13 -10.34 6.11
N TYR A 174 -7.38 -9.88 7.32
CA TYR A 174 -8.58 -9.19 7.76
C TYR A 174 -8.19 -7.77 8.18
N ASP A 175 -8.41 -6.81 7.30
CA ASP A 175 -8.11 -5.40 7.54
C ASP A 175 -9.40 -4.63 7.83
N PHE A 176 -9.66 -4.41 9.12
CA PHE A 176 -10.75 -3.57 9.59
C PHE A 176 -10.20 -2.21 10.01
N GLY A 177 -10.09 -1.31 9.05
CA GLY A 177 -9.56 0.02 9.22
C GLY A 177 -10.51 0.98 9.93
N GLY A 178 -10.14 2.26 9.95
CA GLY A 178 -11.02 3.29 10.51
C GLY A 178 -12.21 3.62 9.63
N GLY A 179 -12.16 3.32 8.33
CA GLY A 179 -13.21 3.70 7.40
C GLY A 179 -13.47 2.72 6.27
N THR A 180 -12.63 1.72 6.12
CA THR A 180 -12.74 0.68 5.09
C THR A 180 -12.49 -0.67 5.70
N PHE A 181 -13.06 -1.68 5.09
CA PHE A 181 -12.81 -3.09 5.38
C PHE A 181 -12.31 -3.79 4.12
N ASP A 182 -11.20 -4.51 4.25
CA ASP A 182 -10.64 -5.35 3.20
C ASP A 182 -10.33 -6.75 3.75
N ALA A 183 -10.69 -7.78 2.98
CA ALA A 183 -10.36 -9.17 3.24
C ALA A 183 -9.64 -9.76 2.04
N ALA A 184 -8.51 -10.44 2.27
CA ALA A 184 -7.76 -11.09 1.20
C ALA A 184 -7.29 -12.48 1.60
N ILE A 185 -7.46 -13.45 0.70
CA ILE A 185 -6.93 -14.80 0.87
C ILE A 185 -5.54 -14.83 0.25
N MET A 186 -4.58 -15.17 1.08
CA MET A 186 -3.18 -15.29 0.71
C MET A 186 -2.79 -16.75 0.63
N LYS A 187 -1.97 -17.12 -0.36
CA LYS A 187 -1.33 -18.43 -0.47
C LYS A 187 0.16 -18.24 -0.71
N ALA A 188 0.94 -19.12 -0.12
CA ALA A 188 2.33 -19.26 -0.51
C ALA A 188 2.49 -20.48 -1.40
N GLU A 189 3.28 -20.31 -2.42
CA GLU A 189 3.66 -21.35 -3.33
C GLU A 189 5.09 -21.06 -3.84
N GLU A 190 5.97 -22.04 -3.72
CA GLU A 190 7.37 -21.94 -4.18
C GLU A 190 8.11 -20.65 -3.69
N GLY A 191 7.86 -20.23 -2.46
CA GLY A 191 8.47 -19.03 -1.89
C GLY A 191 7.86 -17.70 -2.33
N THR A 192 6.77 -17.74 -3.08
CA THR A 192 6.07 -16.56 -3.57
C THR A 192 4.71 -16.41 -2.87
N ILE A 193 4.37 -15.18 -2.48
CA ILE A 193 3.05 -14.86 -1.90
C ILE A 193 2.10 -14.43 -3.01
N HIS A 194 0.94 -15.09 -3.08
CA HIS A 194 -0.11 -14.81 -4.04
C HIS A 194 -1.40 -14.39 -3.35
N VAL A 195 -2.07 -13.37 -3.88
CA VAL A 195 -3.46 -13.05 -3.51
C VAL A 195 -4.38 -13.94 -4.33
N VAL A 196 -5.01 -14.90 -3.68
CA VAL A 196 -5.92 -15.86 -4.33
C VAL A 196 -7.28 -15.25 -4.64
N ASN A 197 -7.79 -14.45 -3.68
CA ASN A 197 -9.02 -13.67 -3.81
C ASN A 197 -9.03 -12.53 -2.81
N HIS A 198 -9.83 -11.52 -3.07
CA HIS A 198 -10.07 -10.41 -2.14
C HIS A 198 -11.49 -9.87 -2.27
N GLY A 199 -11.96 -9.23 -1.23
CA GLY A 199 -13.21 -8.48 -1.20
C GLY A 199 -13.16 -7.45 -0.10
N GLY A 200 -14.07 -6.49 -0.12
CA GLY A 200 -14.06 -5.42 0.87
C GLY A 200 -15.32 -4.57 0.81
N ASP A 201 -15.31 -3.54 1.64
CA ASP A 201 -16.37 -2.54 1.71
C ASP A 201 -15.74 -1.18 2.10
N ASN A 202 -15.86 -0.21 1.21
CA ASN A 202 -15.28 1.13 1.39
C ASN A 202 -16.05 2.00 2.42
N PHE A 203 -17.13 1.48 2.98
CA PHE A 203 -18.00 2.15 3.95
C PHE A 203 -18.26 1.26 5.17
N LEU A 204 -17.24 0.49 5.58
CA LEU A 204 -17.29 -0.38 6.75
C LEU A 204 -15.99 -0.23 7.52
N GLY A 205 -16.05 0.37 8.72
CA GLY A 205 -14.86 0.59 9.54
C GLY A 205 -15.17 1.14 10.91
N GLY A 206 -14.13 1.43 11.68
CA GLY A 206 -14.26 1.95 13.05
C GLY A 206 -15.03 3.25 13.16
N SER A 207 -14.95 4.11 12.14
CA SER A 207 -15.71 5.37 12.07
C SER A 207 -17.21 5.16 11.96
N ASP A 208 -17.66 4.06 11.34
CA ASP A 208 -19.08 3.74 11.23
C ASP A 208 -19.62 3.25 12.57
N ILE A 209 -18.80 2.54 13.35
CA ILE A 209 -19.11 2.20 14.75
C ILE A 209 -19.22 3.48 15.60
N ASP A 210 -18.27 4.44 15.46
CA ASP A 210 -18.33 5.71 16.18
C ASP A 210 -19.62 6.47 15.88
N TRP A 211 -20.01 6.56 14.61
CA TRP A 211 -21.25 7.20 14.21
C TRP A 211 -22.49 6.48 14.76
N SER A 212 -22.46 5.16 14.83
CA SER A 212 -23.56 4.40 15.43
C SER A 212 -23.67 4.62 16.94
N ILE A 213 -22.55 4.80 17.65
CA ILE A 213 -22.56 5.22 19.07
C ILE A 213 -23.22 6.60 19.18
N VAL A 214 -22.84 7.55 18.31
CA VAL A 214 -23.43 8.89 18.32
C VAL A 214 -24.94 8.81 18.05
N GLU A 215 -25.36 8.15 16.98
CA GLU A 215 -26.76 8.17 16.52
C GLU A 215 -27.69 7.31 17.39
N GLN A 216 -27.21 6.18 17.92
CA GLN A 216 -28.04 5.23 18.67
C GLN A 216 -27.97 5.41 20.19
N ILE A 217 -26.91 6.06 20.73
CA ILE A 217 -26.70 6.20 22.17
C ILE A 217 -26.66 7.66 22.58
N LEU A 218 -25.72 8.47 22.05
CA LEU A 218 -25.53 9.84 22.49
C LEU A 218 -26.69 10.76 22.11
N VAL A 219 -27.14 10.75 20.85
CA VAL A 219 -28.22 11.62 20.40
C VAL A 219 -29.53 11.36 21.15
N PRO A 220 -30.02 10.12 21.35
CA PRO A 220 -31.22 9.87 22.15
C PRO A 220 -31.09 10.33 23.60
N ARG A 221 -29.93 10.18 24.25
CA ARG A 221 -29.72 10.64 25.62
C ARG A 221 -29.78 12.17 25.71
N LEU A 222 -29.08 12.86 24.79
CA LEU A 222 -29.06 14.32 24.74
C LEU A 222 -30.44 14.91 24.46
N LEU A 223 -31.23 14.29 23.56
CA LEU A 223 -32.62 14.72 23.27
C LEU A 223 -33.59 14.45 24.45
N GLY A 224 -33.27 13.49 25.32
CA GLY A 224 -33.98 13.23 26.57
C GLY A 224 -33.69 14.26 27.67
N GLU A 225 -32.54 14.94 27.60
CA GLU A 225 -32.04 15.86 28.61
C GLU A 225 -32.19 17.34 28.19
N PHE A 226 -32.01 17.63 26.88
CA PHE A 226 -32.00 18.98 26.33
C PHE A 226 -33.03 19.17 25.19
N ASP A 227 -33.67 20.33 25.10
CA ASP A 227 -34.54 20.69 23.96
C ASP A 227 -33.73 21.12 22.73
N LEU A 228 -33.21 20.16 21.99
CA LEU A 228 -32.39 20.39 20.80
C LEU A 228 -33.21 20.21 19.53
N LYS A 229 -33.72 21.32 18.98
CA LYS A 229 -34.52 21.30 17.75
C LYS A 229 -33.69 20.93 16.53
N ASP A 230 -34.21 20.00 15.73
CA ASP A 230 -33.56 19.52 14.47
C ASP A 230 -32.11 19.00 14.69
N PHE A 231 -31.85 18.35 15.84
CA PHE A 231 -30.54 17.82 16.21
C PHE A 231 -30.21 16.55 15.42
N THR A 232 -29.76 16.76 14.19
CA THR A 232 -29.39 15.67 13.27
C THR A 232 -28.03 15.93 12.62
N ARG A 233 -27.29 14.86 12.32
CA ARG A 233 -25.97 14.89 11.68
C ARG A 233 -25.94 15.66 10.35
N GLY A 234 -27.01 15.63 9.57
CA GLY A 234 -27.13 16.33 8.28
C GLY A 234 -27.35 17.83 8.38
N ASN A 235 -27.74 18.33 9.55
CA ASN A 235 -28.02 19.74 9.76
C ASN A 235 -26.75 20.54 9.97
N ALA A 236 -26.49 21.50 9.09
CA ALA A 236 -25.28 22.35 9.13
C ALA A 236 -25.12 23.13 10.45
N LYS A 237 -26.25 23.49 11.11
CA LYS A 237 -26.28 24.14 12.41
C LYS A 237 -25.54 23.35 13.48
N TRP A 238 -25.64 22.00 13.43
CA TRP A 238 -25.14 21.10 14.44
C TRP A 238 -23.80 20.43 14.08
N ARG A 239 -23.18 20.84 12.97
CA ARG A 239 -21.94 20.23 12.48
C ARG A 239 -20.85 20.17 13.54
N HIS A 240 -20.64 21.25 14.29
CA HIS A 240 -19.66 21.32 15.37
C HIS A 240 -20.00 20.36 16.51
N ALA A 241 -21.25 20.34 16.97
CA ALA A 241 -21.70 19.41 17.99
C ALA A 241 -21.45 17.96 17.58
N PHE A 242 -21.84 17.57 16.36
CA PHE A 242 -21.61 16.21 15.87
C PHE A 242 -20.13 15.84 15.70
N ALA A 243 -19.25 16.81 15.45
CA ALA A 243 -17.81 16.57 15.44
C ALA A 243 -17.28 16.21 16.84
N ILE A 244 -17.76 16.93 17.88
CA ILE A 244 -17.43 16.66 19.28
C ILE A 244 -17.98 15.30 19.72
N LEU A 245 -19.24 15.01 19.40
CA LEU A 245 -19.87 13.72 19.71
C LEU A 245 -19.11 12.54 19.07
N LYS A 246 -18.74 12.67 17.80
CA LYS A 246 -17.96 11.63 17.10
C LYS A 246 -16.63 11.37 17.77
N ARG A 247 -15.92 12.43 18.15
CA ARG A 247 -14.65 12.29 18.87
C ARG A 247 -14.82 11.62 20.22
N SER A 248 -15.81 12.06 20.99
CA SER A 248 -16.12 11.46 22.29
C SER A 248 -16.47 9.99 22.14
N ALA A 249 -17.25 9.61 21.12
CA ALA A 249 -17.57 8.23 20.79
C ALA A 249 -16.31 7.42 20.40
N GLU A 250 -15.41 7.98 19.57
CA GLU A 250 -14.14 7.33 19.19
C GLU A 250 -13.27 7.09 20.43
N THR A 251 -13.13 8.09 21.31
CA THR A 251 -12.35 7.97 22.53
C THR A 251 -12.94 6.90 23.45
N GLY A 252 -14.26 6.96 23.72
CA GLY A 252 -14.92 5.96 24.55
C GLY A 252 -14.87 4.55 23.99
N LYS A 253 -14.99 4.38 22.66
CA LYS A 253 -14.78 3.09 22.01
C LYS A 253 -13.37 2.53 22.26
N ILE A 254 -12.34 3.39 22.18
CA ILE A 254 -10.95 3.00 22.45
C ILE A 254 -10.78 2.64 23.93
N ASP A 255 -11.31 3.43 24.85
CA ASP A 255 -11.21 3.19 26.28
C ASP A 255 -11.90 1.87 26.69
N LEU A 256 -13.05 1.56 26.10
CA LEU A 256 -13.79 0.32 26.31
C LEU A 256 -13.08 -0.93 25.78
N SER A 257 -12.00 -0.78 25.00
CA SER A 257 -11.12 -1.91 24.68
C SER A 257 -10.34 -2.42 25.90
N ARG A 258 -10.17 -1.57 26.93
CA ARG A 258 -9.37 -1.85 28.14
C ARG A 258 -10.20 -1.79 29.43
N SER A 259 -11.38 -1.17 29.40
CA SER A 259 -12.25 -0.96 30.56
C SER A 259 -13.67 -1.47 30.29
N GLU A 260 -14.45 -1.71 31.36
CA GLU A 260 -15.87 -2.11 31.24
C GLU A 260 -16.79 -0.91 31.02
N ARG A 261 -16.34 0.29 31.38
CA ARG A 261 -17.07 1.54 31.28
C ARG A 261 -16.17 2.66 30.81
N ALA A 262 -16.73 3.60 30.04
CA ALA A 262 -16.07 4.82 29.61
C ALA A 262 -17.03 5.99 29.74
N THR A 263 -16.51 7.16 30.05
CA THR A 263 -17.28 8.40 30.06
C THR A 263 -17.16 9.08 28.69
N LEU A 264 -18.30 9.37 28.08
CA LEU A 264 -18.40 10.15 26.86
C LEU A 264 -18.75 11.59 27.25
N GLU A 265 -17.79 12.50 27.11
CA GLU A 265 -17.94 13.88 27.56
C GLU A 265 -17.66 14.88 26.45
N GLY A 266 -18.21 16.08 26.57
CA GLY A 266 -17.94 17.17 25.66
C GLY A 266 -18.80 18.40 25.92
N LYS A 267 -18.45 19.49 25.22
CA LYS A 267 -19.17 20.76 25.29
C LYS A 267 -19.41 21.32 23.90
N PHE A 268 -20.63 21.75 23.65
CA PHE A 268 -20.99 22.44 22.41
C PHE A 268 -22.04 23.53 22.67
N LYS A 269 -22.22 24.43 21.71
CA LYS A 269 -23.26 25.45 21.83
C LYS A 269 -24.56 24.99 21.21
N ASP A 270 -25.66 25.29 21.87
CA ASP A 270 -27.02 25.10 21.34
C ASP A 270 -27.35 26.07 20.21
N GLY A 271 -28.58 26.01 19.70
CA GLY A 271 -29.05 26.91 18.64
C GLY A 271 -29.18 28.37 19.05
N ASN A 272 -29.19 28.67 20.35
CA ASN A 272 -29.28 30.00 20.93
C ASN A 272 -27.93 30.54 21.35
N GLY A 273 -26.86 29.73 21.30
CA GLY A 273 -25.50 30.06 21.69
C GLY A 273 -25.19 29.73 23.14
N GLU A 274 -26.08 29.09 23.88
CA GLU A 274 -25.83 28.58 25.22
C GLU A 274 -24.92 27.35 25.20
N GLU A 275 -24.03 27.22 26.16
CA GLU A 275 -23.13 26.10 26.28
C GLU A 275 -23.86 24.90 26.88
N ILE A 276 -23.86 23.77 26.15
CA ILE A 276 -24.31 22.48 26.62
C ILE A 276 -23.09 21.64 26.93
N GLU A 277 -23.03 21.18 28.17
CA GLU A 277 -22.05 20.20 28.63
C GLU A 277 -22.76 18.85 28.80
N PHE A 278 -22.16 17.80 28.28
CA PHE A 278 -22.68 16.45 28.47
C PHE A 278 -21.62 15.51 29.03
N ASP A 279 -22.08 14.57 29.82
CA ASP A 279 -21.33 13.51 30.46
C ASP A 279 -22.23 12.25 30.47
N CYS A 280 -21.87 11.28 29.66
CA CYS A 280 -22.63 10.05 29.48
C CYS A 280 -21.76 8.84 29.73
N GLU A 281 -22.14 7.96 30.64
CA GLU A 281 -21.47 6.67 30.82
C GLU A 281 -21.89 5.71 29.70
N LEU A 282 -20.90 5.08 29.04
CA LEU A 282 -21.07 4.02 28.05
C LEU A 282 -20.50 2.72 28.59
N GLY A 283 -21.32 1.66 28.65
CA GLY A 283 -20.88 0.32 29.03
C GLY A 283 -20.36 -0.49 27.84
N ARG A 284 -19.42 -1.40 28.07
CA ARG A 284 -18.90 -2.31 27.03
C ARG A 284 -20.02 -3.11 26.37
N GLY A 285 -21.02 -3.57 27.12
CA GLY A 285 -22.16 -4.29 26.55
C GLY A 285 -23.01 -3.47 25.58
N GLU A 286 -23.10 -2.15 25.79
CA GLU A 286 -23.78 -1.24 24.83
C GLU A 286 -22.94 -1.07 23.58
N LEU A 287 -21.62 -0.91 23.72
CA LEU A 287 -20.69 -0.85 22.60
C LEU A 287 -20.75 -2.12 21.74
N ILE A 288 -20.74 -3.30 22.37
CA ILE A 288 -20.82 -4.59 21.68
C ILE A 288 -22.10 -4.65 20.83
N ARG A 289 -23.26 -4.29 21.38
CA ARG A 289 -24.53 -4.29 20.63
C ARG A 289 -24.48 -3.39 19.37
N VAL A 290 -23.80 -2.26 19.48
CA VAL A 290 -23.65 -1.32 18.36
C VAL A 290 -22.61 -1.81 17.35
N ALA A 291 -21.52 -2.42 17.81
CA ALA A 291 -20.42 -2.87 16.96
C ALA A 291 -20.67 -4.22 16.25
N GLU A 292 -21.44 -5.12 16.88
CA GLU A 292 -21.70 -6.47 16.39
C GLU A 292 -22.18 -6.53 14.93
N PRO A 293 -23.16 -5.72 14.47
CA PRO A 293 -23.62 -5.77 13.09
C PRO A 293 -22.50 -5.49 12.07
N PHE A 294 -21.54 -4.64 12.40
CA PHE A 294 -20.41 -4.32 11.53
C PHE A 294 -19.41 -5.47 11.48
N ILE A 295 -19.16 -6.11 12.62
CA ILE A 295 -18.26 -7.27 12.71
C ILE A 295 -18.86 -8.47 11.98
N VAL A 296 -20.15 -8.74 12.16
CA VAL A 296 -20.86 -9.82 11.45
C VAL A 296 -20.83 -9.57 9.93
N ARG A 297 -21.12 -8.34 9.48
CA ARG A 297 -21.05 -7.97 8.06
C ARG A 297 -19.67 -8.20 7.47
N SER A 298 -18.60 -7.86 8.18
CA SER A 298 -17.23 -8.09 7.73
C SER A 298 -16.89 -9.58 7.67
N ALA A 299 -17.35 -10.38 8.65
CA ALA A 299 -17.19 -11.82 8.64
C ALA A 299 -17.92 -12.48 7.45
N GLU A 300 -19.13 -12.00 7.10
CA GLU A 300 -19.86 -12.47 5.91
C GLU A 300 -19.12 -12.17 4.61
N ILE A 301 -18.45 -11.01 4.52
CA ILE A 301 -17.58 -10.70 3.38
C ILE A 301 -16.43 -11.71 3.30
N CYS A 302 -15.77 -12.04 4.43
CA CYS A 302 -14.73 -13.06 4.48
C CYS A 302 -15.23 -14.43 4.00
N LYS A 303 -16.38 -14.89 4.48
CA LYS A 303 -17.00 -16.15 4.08
C LYS A 303 -17.30 -16.17 2.58
N ARG A 304 -17.80 -15.07 2.02
CA ARG A 304 -18.03 -14.91 0.58
C ARG A 304 -16.73 -15.03 -0.20
N VAL A 305 -15.68 -14.33 0.22
CA VAL A 305 -14.36 -14.35 -0.43
C VAL A 305 -13.77 -15.77 -0.45
N LEU A 306 -13.96 -16.54 0.61
CA LEU A 306 -13.57 -17.96 0.67
C LEU A 306 -14.42 -18.82 -0.28
N SER A 307 -15.74 -18.65 -0.24
CA SER A 307 -16.67 -19.47 -1.04
C SER A 307 -16.49 -19.28 -2.55
N GLU A 308 -16.16 -18.07 -3.00
CA GLU A 308 -15.86 -17.77 -4.41
C GLU A 308 -14.67 -18.58 -4.96
N LYS A 309 -13.83 -19.11 -4.10
CA LYS A 309 -12.70 -20.00 -4.45
C LYS A 309 -12.91 -21.45 -3.98
N ASN A 310 -14.12 -21.82 -3.56
CA ASN A 310 -14.46 -23.14 -3.03
C ASN A 310 -13.56 -23.55 -1.85
N LEU A 311 -13.13 -22.57 -1.03
CA LEU A 311 -12.33 -22.81 0.17
C LEU A 311 -13.23 -22.90 1.40
N SER A 312 -13.04 -23.95 2.21
CA SER A 312 -13.63 -24.04 3.54
C SER A 312 -12.78 -23.28 4.56
N LYS A 313 -13.35 -22.96 5.71
CA LYS A 313 -12.62 -22.37 6.84
C LYS A 313 -11.42 -23.23 7.28
N ASP A 314 -11.54 -24.55 7.17
CA ASP A 314 -10.51 -25.50 7.59
C ASP A 314 -9.28 -25.52 6.65
N ALA A 315 -9.41 -24.93 5.46
CA ALA A 315 -8.29 -24.72 4.54
C ALA A 315 -7.45 -23.49 4.93
N VAL A 316 -7.97 -22.63 5.83
CA VAL A 316 -7.30 -21.41 6.27
C VAL A 316 -6.60 -21.68 7.60
N GLU A 317 -5.29 -21.52 7.64
CA GLU A 317 -4.48 -21.75 8.84
C GLU A 317 -4.77 -20.70 9.92
N LYS A 318 -4.85 -19.43 9.53
CA LYS A 318 -5.02 -18.31 10.46
C LYS A 318 -5.57 -17.06 9.80
N VAL A 319 -6.09 -16.16 10.64
CA VAL A 319 -6.47 -14.80 10.26
C VAL A 319 -5.40 -13.84 10.75
N ILE A 320 -4.84 -13.05 9.84
CA ILE A 320 -3.94 -11.93 10.14
C ILE A 320 -4.78 -10.69 10.35
N LEU A 321 -4.66 -10.08 11.52
CA LEU A 321 -5.42 -8.90 11.89
C LEU A 321 -4.68 -7.61 11.51
N VAL A 322 -5.41 -6.69 10.89
CA VAL A 322 -4.96 -5.33 10.54
C VAL A 322 -6.01 -4.33 10.98
N GLY A 323 -5.56 -3.14 11.38
CA GLY A 323 -6.41 -2.02 11.76
C GLY A 323 -6.71 -1.92 13.25
N GLY A 324 -6.86 -0.70 13.73
CA GLY A 324 -7.02 -0.37 15.16
C GLY A 324 -8.19 -1.04 15.88
N PRO A 325 -9.40 -1.13 15.28
CA PRO A 325 -10.53 -1.80 15.93
C PRO A 325 -10.28 -3.27 16.29
N THR A 326 -9.42 -3.96 15.54
CA THR A 326 -9.07 -5.37 15.81
C THR A 326 -8.22 -5.57 17.07
N LEU A 327 -7.76 -4.49 17.71
CA LEU A 327 -7.07 -4.56 19.01
C LEU A 327 -8.02 -4.86 20.16
N ALA A 328 -9.32 -4.52 20.02
CA ALA A 328 -10.28 -4.69 21.12
C ALA A 328 -10.62 -6.17 21.36
N PRO A 329 -10.54 -6.67 22.62
CA PRO A 329 -10.81 -8.07 22.92
C PRO A 329 -12.21 -8.51 22.46
N TYR A 330 -13.25 -7.72 22.74
CA TYR A 330 -14.62 -8.04 22.34
C TYR A 330 -14.76 -8.20 20.81
N PHE A 331 -14.00 -7.40 20.04
CA PHE A 331 -14.00 -7.46 18.59
C PHE A 331 -13.44 -8.80 18.12
N ARG A 332 -12.32 -9.22 18.70
CA ARG A 332 -11.66 -10.49 18.38
C ARG A 332 -12.54 -11.69 18.72
N GLU A 333 -13.15 -11.69 19.90
CA GLU A 333 -14.07 -12.74 20.36
C GLU A 333 -15.26 -12.89 19.40
N LEU A 334 -15.90 -11.78 19.02
CA LEU A 334 -16.99 -11.79 18.05
C LEU A 334 -16.53 -12.26 16.66
N LEU A 335 -15.37 -11.79 16.21
CA LEU A 335 -14.83 -12.17 14.92
C LEU A 335 -14.51 -13.66 14.86
N GLU A 336 -13.79 -14.18 15.86
CA GLU A 336 -13.39 -15.59 15.94
C GLU A 336 -14.61 -16.50 16.01
N SER A 337 -15.62 -16.13 16.80
CA SER A 337 -16.88 -16.90 16.90
C SER A 337 -17.64 -16.93 15.58
N ASN A 338 -17.59 -15.85 14.80
CA ASN A 338 -18.28 -15.78 13.50
C ASN A 338 -17.53 -16.46 12.36
N LEU A 339 -16.19 -16.40 12.35
CA LEU A 339 -15.37 -17.02 11.31
C LEU A 339 -15.05 -18.49 11.60
N GLY A 340 -14.81 -18.83 12.86
CA GLY A 340 -14.33 -20.16 13.27
C GLY A 340 -12.95 -20.49 12.71
N ILE A 341 -12.08 -19.48 12.56
CA ILE A 341 -10.69 -19.57 12.11
C ILE A 341 -9.83 -18.90 13.17
N PRO A 342 -8.69 -19.51 13.60
CA PRO A 342 -7.81 -18.92 14.61
C PRO A 342 -7.27 -17.53 14.20
N LEU A 343 -7.24 -16.61 15.16
CA LEU A 343 -6.69 -15.27 14.95
C LEU A 343 -5.20 -15.22 15.34
N ASP A 344 -4.37 -14.60 14.49
CA ASP A 344 -2.94 -14.37 14.79
C ASP A 344 -2.77 -13.04 15.54
N HIS A 345 -2.09 -13.08 16.68
CA HIS A 345 -1.83 -11.94 17.55
C HIS A 345 -0.34 -11.56 17.63
N SER A 346 0.51 -12.13 16.77
CA SER A 346 1.98 -12.02 16.87
C SER A 346 2.52 -10.65 16.46
N VAL A 347 1.79 -9.88 15.64
CA VAL A 347 2.21 -8.56 15.15
C VAL A 347 1.16 -7.52 15.51
N ASP A 348 1.60 -6.30 15.79
CA ASP A 348 0.72 -5.17 16.08
C ASP A 348 -0.07 -4.75 14.82
N PRO A 349 -1.43 -4.85 14.85
CA PRO A 349 -2.30 -4.49 13.73
C PRO A 349 -2.18 -3.03 13.25
N LEU A 350 -1.67 -2.12 14.07
CA LEU A 350 -1.50 -0.71 13.71
C LEU A 350 -0.27 -0.44 12.82
N THR A 351 0.73 -1.32 12.89
CA THR A 351 2.02 -1.08 12.23
C THR A 351 2.41 -2.18 11.25
N VAL A 352 1.67 -3.29 11.24
CA VAL A 352 1.97 -4.47 10.43
C VAL A 352 2.13 -4.16 8.94
N VAL A 353 1.26 -3.32 8.39
CA VAL A 353 1.28 -2.95 6.97
C VAL A 353 2.53 -2.14 6.62
N ALA A 354 2.88 -1.14 7.43
CA ALA A 354 4.11 -0.36 7.22
C ALA A 354 5.38 -1.23 7.33
N ARG A 355 5.40 -2.16 8.30
CA ARG A 355 6.50 -3.13 8.46
C ARG A 355 6.64 -4.02 7.24
N GLY A 356 5.56 -4.59 6.75
CA GLY A 356 5.58 -5.43 5.56
C GLY A 356 5.94 -4.66 4.29
N ALA A 357 5.50 -3.42 4.17
CA ALA A 357 5.92 -2.54 3.09
C ALA A 357 7.43 -2.27 3.12
N ALA A 358 8.04 -2.14 4.31
CA ALA A 358 9.49 -2.00 4.45
C ALA A 358 10.24 -3.30 4.12
N VAL A 359 9.68 -4.47 4.47
CA VAL A 359 10.23 -5.77 4.04
C VAL A 359 10.25 -5.85 2.51
N PHE A 360 9.13 -5.52 1.86
CA PHE A 360 9.05 -5.48 0.39
C PHE A 360 10.00 -4.44 -0.20
N ALA A 361 10.11 -3.26 0.40
CA ALA A 361 11.04 -2.21 -0.05
C ALA A 361 12.49 -2.68 -0.10
N GLY A 362 12.90 -3.54 0.83
CA GLY A 362 14.22 -4.19 0.82
C GLY A 362 14.45 -5.12 -0.37
N THR A 363 13.39 -5.55 -1.07
CA THR A 363 13.47 -6.35 -2.30
C THR A 363 13.50 -5.50 -3.57
N GLN A 364 13.16 -4.21 -3.46
CA GLN A 364 13.08 -3.29 -4.58
C GLN A 364 14.41 -2.55 -4.76
N ARG A 365 14.95 -2.60 -5.98
CA ARG A 365 16.15 -1.82 -6.28
C ARG A 365 15.81 -0.35 -6.34
N PHE A 366 16.65 0.44 -5.74
CA PHE A 366 16.61 1.88 -5.96
C PHE A 366 17.34 2.19 -7.29
N ASN A 367 16.56 2.38 -8.36
CA ASN A 367 17.08 2.84 -9.62
C ASN A 367 17.39 4.34 -9.52
N ALA A 368 18.54 4.68 -8.99
CA ALA A 368 19.08 6.04 -9.01
C ALA A 368 19.44 6.44 -10.47
N ARG A 369 18.44 6.49 -11.38
CA ARG A 369 18.64 7.04 -12.75
C ARG A 369 19.08 8.50 -12.76
N ASN A 370 19.15 9.13 -11.58
CA ASN A 370 19.72 10.44 -11.32
C ASN A 370 20.72 10.34 -10.14
N ALA A 371 21.52 9.29 -10.09
CA ALA A 371 22.70 9.29 -9.22
C ALA A 371 23.49 10.58 -9.50
N ALA A 372 24.00 11.20 -8.43
CA ALA A 372 24.92 12.33 -8.58
C ALA A 372 25.98 11.96 -9.64
N PRO A 373 26.43 12.92 -10.46
CA PRO A 373 27.46 12.66 -11.44
C PRO A 373 28.60 11.89 -10.76
N ILE A 374 29.00 10.77 -11.35
CA ILE A 374 30.08 9.94 -10.84
C ILE A 374 31.27 10.84 -10.64
N ALA A 375 31.85 10.83 -9.43
CA ALA A 375 33.01 11.68 -9.15
C ALA A 375 34.15 11.32 -10.12
N ALA A 376 34.91 12.31 -10.54
CA ALA A 376 36.00 12.11 -11.45
C ALA A 376 36.99 11.04 -10.89
N GLY A 377 37.18 9.95 -11.63
CA GLY A 377 38.05 8.83 -11.20
C GLY A 377 37.33 7.68 -10.52
N GLU A 378 36.00 7.69 -10.37
CA GLU A 378 35.23 6.55 -9.87
C GLU A 378 34.65 5.70 -11.01
N TYR A 379 34.48 4.40 -10.76
CA TYR A 379 33.83 3.46 -11.67
C TYR A 379 32.38 3.25 -11.27
N SER A 380 31.46 3.30 -12.23
CA SER A 380 30.05 2.96 -11.98
C SER A 380 29.80 1.49 -12.24
N ILE A 381 28.88 0.90 -11.46
CA ILE A 381 28.46 -0.49 -11.63
C ILE A 381 26.93 -0.54 -11.78
N ASP A 382 26.48 -0.93 -12.97
CA ASP A 382 25.06 -1.30 -13.19
C ASP A 382 24.88 -2.75 -12.73
N LEU A 383 24.42 -2.94 -11.47
CA LEU A 383 24.22 -4.26 -10.88
C LEU A 383 22.95 -4.91 -11.44
N ARG A 384 23.02 -6.20 -11.71
CA ARG A 384 21.90 -7.04 -12.17
C ARG A 384 21.83 -8.31 -11.33
N HIS A 385 21.09 -8.25 -10.22
CA HIS A 385 20.79 -9.40 -9.37
C HIS A 385 19.41 -9.20 -8.73
N LYS A 386 18.78 -10.26 -8.24
CA LYS A 386 17.60 -10.17 -7.39
C LYS A 386 18.06 -9.87 -5.96
N PRO A 387 17.59 -8.82 -5.28
CA PRO A 387 18.02 -8.50 -3.91
C PRO A 387 17.50 -9.49 -2.87
N VAL A 388 16.50 -10.29 -3.23
CA VAL A 388 15.88 -11.33 -2.40
C VAL A 388 15.61 -12.57 -3.23
N GLY A 389 15.77 -13.75 -2.66
CA GLY A 389 15.46 -15.04 -3.28
C GLY A 389 15.57 -16.16 -2.27
N MET A 390 15.24 -17.38 -2.70
CA MET A 390 15.28 -18.58 -1.84
C MET A 390 16.64 -19.28 -1.86
N ASP A 391 17.49 -18.95 -2.84
CA ASP A 391 18.76 -19.61 -3.06
C ASP A 391 19.82 -19.08 -2.08
N SER A 392 20.60 -19.97 -1.49
CA SER A 392 21.78 -19.62 -0.68
C SER A 392 23.02 -19.28 -1.52
N ALA A 393 22.99 -19.62 -2.81
CA ALA A 393 24.06 -19.35 -3.76
C ALA A 393 23.57 -18.60 -5.00
N PRO A 394 22.91 -17.42 -4.86
CA PRO A 394 22.32 -16.72 -5.99
C PRO A 394 23.37 -16.17 -6.93
N MET A 395 23.03 -16.06 -8.20
CA MET A 395 23.86 -15.34 -9.17
C MET A 395 23.67 -13.83 -9.06
N ALA A 396 24.77 -13.09 -9.04
CA ALA A 396 24.81 -11.65 -9.19
C ALA A 396 25.66 -11.29 -10.40
N GLY A 397 25.23 -10.30 -11.16
CA GLY A 397 26.00 -9.80 -12.29
C GLY A 397 25.90 -8.29 -12.38
N GLY A 398 26.66 -7.71 -13.27
CA GLY A 398 26.64 -6.29 -13.52
C GLY A 398 27.54 -5.89 -14.68
N LYS A 399 27.50 -4.60 -14.98
CA LYS A 399 28.38 -3.97 -15.94
C LYS A 399 29.13 -2.82 -15.28
N VAL A 400 30.45 -2.89 -15.30
CA VAL A 400 31.34 -1.80 -14.87
C VAL A 400 31.50 -0.82 -16.04
N SER A 401 31.47 0.48 -15.74
CA SER A 401 31.77 1.56 -16.68
C SER A 401 32.71 2.55 -15.99
N GLY A 402 33.73 3.00 -16.69
CA GLY A 402 34.75 3.90 -16.15
C GLY A 402 34.75 5.27 -16.82
N PRO A 403 35.35 6.29 -16.21
CA PRO A 403 35.36 7.65 -16.72
C PRO A 403 36.12 7.80 -18.05
N SER A 404 37.01 6.89 -18.40
CA SER A 404 37.80 6.94 -19.65
C SER A 404 38.20 5.55 -20.14
N THR A 405 37.62 4.47 -19.61
CA THR A 405 37.98 3.09 -19.95
C THR A 405 36.86 2.46 -20.76
N GLU A 406 37.11 2.09 -22.01
CA GLU A 406 36.19 1.34 -22.87
C GLU A 406 36.52 -0.18 -22.89
N ASP A 407 37.76 -0.56 -22.53
CA ASP A 407 38.23 -1.95 -22.47
C ASP A 407 38.60 -2.32 -21.03
N PHE A 408 37.91 -3.32 -20.49
CA PHE A 408 38.09 -3.84 -19.14
C PHE A 408 38.92 -5.13 -19.11
N THR A 409 39.65 -5.45 -20.17
CA THR A 409 40.54 -6.61 -20.23
C THR A 409 41.61 -6.50 -19.12
N GLY A 410 41.74 -7.56 -18.29
CA GLY A 410 42.67 -7.60 -17.16
C GLY A 410 42.11 -7.00 -15.85
N PHE A 411 40.96 -6.35 -15.86
CA PHE A 411 40.30 -5.97 -14.62
C PHE A 411 39.69 -7.19 -13.93
N THR A 412 39.69 -7.18 -12.60
CA THR A 412 39.08 -8.22 -11.77
C THR A 412 38.18 -7.59 -10.72
N LEU A 413 37.15 -8.31 -10.35
CA LEU A 413 36.21 -7.91 -9.29
C LEU A 413 36.13 -9.05 -8.26
N GLU A 414 36.04 -8.70 -6.99
CA GLU A 414 35.80 -9.64 -5.91
C GLU A 414 34.62 -9.14 -5.05
N LEU A 415 33.75 -10.06 -4.64
CA LEU A 415 32.64 -9.79 -3.74
C LEU A 415 32.97 -10.36 -2.37
N VAL A 416 32.90 -9.51 -1.34
CA VAL A 416 33.29 -9.87 0.02
C VAL A 416 32.09 -9.67 0.96
N ASN A 417 31.59 -10.73 1.57
CA ASN A 417 30.58 -10.60 2.59
C ASN A 417 31.16 -9.86 3.81
N THR A 418 30.58 -8.70 4.13
CA THR A 418 31.12 -7.80 5.16
C THR A 418 31.10 -8.40 6.57
N LYS A 419 30.19 -9.37 6.82
CA LYS A 419 30.01 -10.03 8.12
C LYS A 419 30.81 -11.34 8.22
N THR A 420 30.58 -12.25 7.28
CA THR A 420 31.20 -13.58 7.32
C THR A 420 32.63 -13.60 6.78
N GLN A 421 33.05 -12.52 6.11
CA GLN A 421 34.34 -12.43 5.39
C GLN A 421 34.49 -13.46 4.26
N TRP A 422 33.37 -14.07 3.83
CA TRP A 422 33.35 -14.92 2.64
C TRP A 422 33.75 -14.09 1.41
N ARG A 423 34.50 -14.70 0.50
CA ARG A 423 34.98 -14.07 -0.73
C ARG A 423 34.59 -14.90 -1.96
N SER A 424 34.14 -14.24 -3.01
CA SER A 424 33.81 -14.88 -4.30
C SER A 424 35.05 -15.40 -5.04
N GLY A 425 36.24 -14.99 -4.61
CA GLY A 425 37.44 -15.07 -5.44
C GLY A 425 37.44 -13.99 -6.53
N LYS A 426 38.60 -13.81 -7.19
CA LYS A 426 38.76 -12.84 -8.26
C LYS A 426 38.03 -13.28 -9.52
N ILE A 427 37.11 -12.47 -9.98
CA ILE A 427 36.29 -12.66 -11.18
C ILE A 427 36.84 -11.73 -12.26
N SER A 428 37.27 -12.27 -13.38
CA SER A 428 37.73 -11.45 -14.51
C SER A 428 36.53 -10.75 -15.19
N LEU A 429 36.67 -9.48 -15.48
CA LEU A 429 35.70 -8.75 -16.28
C LEU A 429 35.86 -9.11 -17.76
N ARG A 430 34.77 -9.13 -18.48
CA ARG A 430 34.82 -9.14 -19.93
C ARG A 430 35.32 -7.79 -20.46
N SER A 431 35.78 -7.73 -21.70
CA SER A 431 36.28 -6.49 -22.31
C SER A 431 35.21 -5.35 -22.30
N ASP A 432 33.93 -5.72 -22.36
CA ASP A 432 32.81 -4.78 -22.26
C ASP A 432 32.41 -4.39 -20.82
N GLY A 433 33.19 -4.82 -19.82
CA GLY A 433 32.97 -4.54 -18.39
C GLY A 433 31.93 -5.43 -17.70
N VAL A 434 31.39 -6.45 -18.36
CA VAL A 434 30.40 -7.36 -17.77
C VAL A 434 31.07 -8.40 -16.88
N PHE A 435 30.46 -8.68 -15.73
CA PHE A 435 30.81 -9.76 -14.82
C PHE A 435 29.59 -10.56 -14.36
N ILE A 436 29.83 -11.81 -13.95
CA ILE A 436 28.85 -12.69 -13.30
C ILE A 436 29.57 -13.39 -12.14
N ALA A 437 28.93 -13.42 -10.99
CA ALA A 437 29.41 -14.02 -9.75
C ALA A 437 28.35 -14.88 -9.10
N ASN A 438 28.73 -15.94 -8.42
CA ASN A 438 27.87 -16.61 -7.45
C ASN A 438 28.15 -16.03 -6.07
N LEU A 439 27.10 -15.71 -5.32
CA LEU A 439 27.19 -15.28 -3.93
C LEU A 439 27.11 -16.49 -3.01
N HIS A 440 27.46 -16.28 -1.75
CA HIS A 440 27.12 -17.21 -0.67
C HIS A 440 26.41 -16.41 0.44
N ALA A 441 25.12 -16.70 0.63
CA ALA A 441 24.26 -15.97 1.54
C ALA A 441 23.82 -16.86 2.70
N GLU A 442 23.77 -16.28 3.90
CA GLU A 442 23.24 -16.94 5.10
C GLU A 442 21.77 -16.63 5.29
N ARG A 443 21.01 -17.64 5.75
CA ARG A 443 19.58 -17.51 6.06
C ARG A 443 19.34 -16.65 7.30
N GLY A 444 18.23 -15.89 7.31
CA GLY A 444 17.82 -15.07 8.44
C GLY A 444 18.60 -13.77 8.57
N GLU A 445 19.44 -13.42 7.60
CA GLU A 445 20.23 -12.21 7.58
C GLU A 445 20.17 -11.49 6.24
N ARG A 446 20.34 -10.16 6.29
CA ARG A 446 20.63 -9.36 5.11
C ARG A 446 22.13 -9.45 4.84
N ASN A 447 22.49 -10.22 3.84
CA ASN A 447 23.89 -10.36 3.43
C ASN A 447 24.32 -9.12 2.64
N THR A 448 25.35 -8.44 3.11
CA THR A 448 25.95 -7.29 2.44
C THR A 448 27.32 -7.67 1.92
N PHE A 449 27.54 -7.52 0.61
CA PHE A 449 28.80 -7.84 -0.06
C PHE A 449 29.45 -6.53 -0.51
N ALA A 450 30.66 -6.25 -0.02
CA ALA A 450 31.50 -5.19 -0.56
C ALA A 450 31.97 -5.57 -1.97
N ILE A 451 32.01 -4.59 -2.86
CA ILE A 451 32.47 -4.75 -4.24
C ILE A 451 33.90 -4.22 -4.32
N GLU A 452 34.84 -5.08 -4.55
CA GLU A 452 36.24 -4.72 -4.71
C GLU A 452 36.67 -4.88 -6.18
N LEU A 453 36.82 -3.75 -6.88
CA LEU A 453 37.28 -3.70 -8.26
C LEU A 453 38.80 -3.45 -8.27
N PHE A 454 39.53 -4.23 -9.06
CA PHE A 454 40.96 -4.09 -9.24
C PHE A 454 41.30 -3.88 -10.72
N ASP A 455 42.18 -2.96 -11.00
CA ASP A 455 42.72 -2.74 -12.34
C ASP A 455 43.76 -3.79 -12.72
N PRO A 456 44.27 -3.80 -13.97
CA PRO A 456 45.30 -4.77 -14.41
C PRO A 456 46.60 -4.72 -13.61
N SER A 457 46.90 -3.61 -12.92
CA SER A 457 48.06 -3.51 -12.01
C SER A 457 47.83 -4.13 -10.64
N GLY A 458 46.56 -4.48 -10.33
CA GLY A 458 46.14 -4.97 -9.03
C GLY A 458 45.77 -3.86 -8.04
N ALA A 459 45.73 -2.61 -8.46
CA ALA A 459 45.28 -1.50 -7.61
C ALA A 459 43.76 -1.47 -7.47
N LYS A 460 43.30 -1.31 -6.20
CA LYS A 460 41.87 -1.24 -5.90
C LYS A 460 41.29 0.09 -6.37
N GLN A 461 40.21 0.01 -7.10
CA GLN A 461 39.50 1.13 -7.67
C GLN A 461 38.24 1.44 -6.87
N LYS A 462 37.84 2.73 -6.81
CA LYS A 462 36.55 3.15 -6.20
C LYS A 462 35.41 2.85 -7.13
N THR A 463 34.33 2.31 -6.56
CA THR A 463 33.11 1.95 -7.30
C THR A 463 31.86 2.60 -6.68
N THR A 464 30.88 2.90 -7.52
CA THR A 464 29.54 3.32 -7.11
C THR A 464 28.50 2.48 -7.84
N PRO A 465 27.69 1.64 -7.14
CA PRO A 465 27.75 1.37 -5.70
C PRO A 465 29.02 0.58 -5.31
N ASP A 466 29.41 0.69 -4.03
CA ASP A 466 30.51 -0.05 -3.42
C ASP A 466 30.09 -1.34 -2.72
N THR A 467 28.77 -1.57 -2.64
CA THR A 467 28.18 -2.76 -2.02
C THR A 467 26.98 -3.26 -2.82
N LEU A 468 26.65 -4.53 -2.67
CA LEU A 468 25.38 -5.13 -3.04
C LEU A 468 24.80 -5.89 -1.85
N THR A 469 23.47 -6.03 -1.82
CA THR A 469 22.78 -6.75 -0.74
C THR A 469 21.93 -7.88 -1.29
N TYR A 470 21.85 -8.98 -0.51
CA TYR A 470 20.98 -10.10 -0.80
C TYR A 470 20.40 -10.67 0.50
N THR A 471 19.13 -11.00 0.49
CA THR A 471 18.42 -11.62 1.62
C THR A 471 17.79 -12.92 1.18
N ILE A 472 17.98 -14.01 1.94
CA ILE A 472 17.22 -15.24 1.72
C ILE A 472 15.86 -15.08 2.38
N GLY A 473 14.80 -15.02 1.57
CA GLY A 473 13.44 -14.79 2.04
C GLY A 473 12.42 -14.95 0.94
N ALA A 474 11.13 -14.88 1.31
CA ALA A 474 10.04 -14.94 0.35
C ALA A 474 10.07 -13.74 -0.60
N VAL A 475 9.81 -14.01 -1.86
CA VAL A 475 9.75 -13.00 -2.92
C VAL A 475 8.28 -12.71 -3.23
N VAL A 476 7.94 -11.45 -3.36
CA VAL A 476 6.72 -11.03 -4.06
C VAL A 476 7.16 -10.66 -5.47
N GLU A 477 7.01 -11.57 -6.42
CA GLU A 477 7.54 -11.33 -7.76
C GLU A 477 6.74 -10.30 -8.53
N GLU A 478 5.42 -10.18 -8.28
CA GLU A 478 4.55 -9.34 -9.11
C GLU A 478 3.32 -8.87 -8.34
N GLN A 479 2.87 -7.64 -8.63
CA GLN A 479 1.58 -7.17 -8.13
C GLN A 479 0.45 -7.99 -8.79
N PRO A 480 -0.45 -8.59 -8.02
CA PRO A 480 -1.56 -9.33 -8.60
C PRO A 480 -2.55 -8.38 -9.29
N LEU A 481 -3.12 -8.86 -10.39
CA LEU A 481 -4.16 -8.12 -11.11
C LEU A 481 -5.41 -7.97 -10.23
N ILE A 482 -5.82 -6.75 -9.95
CA ILE A 482 -6.91 -6.42 -9.02
C ILE A 482 -8.27 -6.88 -9.55
N ASN A 483 -8.48 -6.77 -10.86
CA ASN A 483 -9.72 -7.17 -11.53
C ASN A 483 -9.39 -7.98 -12.79
N SER A 484 -10.25 -8.94 -13.13
CA SER A 484 -10.15 -9.59 -14.44
C SER A 484 -10.35 -8.55 -15.55
N MET A 485 -9.57 -8.65 -16.61
CA MET A 485 -9.66 -7.79 -17.78
C MET A 485 -10.00 -8.62 -19.03
N GLY A 486 -10.80 -8.06 -19.91
CA GLY A 486 -11.21 -8.71 -21.14
C GLY A 486 -11.87 -7.75 -22.11
N VAL A 487 -12.34 -8.28 -23.22
CA VAL A 487 -12.99 -7.55 -24.30
C VAL A 487 -14.49 -7.79 -24.27
N ALA A 488 -15.28 -6.71 -24.31
CA ALA A 488 -16.71 -6.80 -24.52
C ALA A 488 -16.98 -7.08 -26.01
N LEU A 489 -17.66 -8.18 -26.29
CA LEU A 489 -18.00 -8.59 -27.62
C LEU A 489 -19.34 -7.98 -28.08
N ALA A 490 -19.56 -7.92 -29.40
CA ALA A 490 -20.77 -7.34 -29.99
C ALA A 490 -22.07 -8.08 -29.59
N ASN A 491 -21.97 -9.33 -29.16
CA ASN A 491 -23.08 -10.14 -28.65
C ASN A 491 -23.36 -9.95 -27.15
N ASN A 492 -22.78 -8.92 -26.52
CA ASN A 492 -22.82 -8.65 -25.08
C ASN A 492 -22.12 -9.70 -24.19
N GLU A 493 -21.33 -10.59 -24.76
CA GLU A 493 -20.45 -11.47 -24.02
C GLU A 493 -19.14 -10.76 -23.64
N TYR A 494 -18.48 -11.31 -22.63
CA TYR A 494 -17.20 -10.80 -22.12
C TYR A 494 -16.13 -11.86 -22.27
N ASP A 495 -15.18 -11.65 -23.16
CA ASP A 495 -14.02 -12.53 -23.30
C ASP A 495 -12.90 -12.08 -22.37
N LYS A 496 -12.64 -12.91 -21.33
CA LYS A 496 -11.66 -12.65 -20.30
C LYS A 496 -10.24 -12.92 -20.82
N LEU A 497 -9.42 -11.87 -20.93
CA LEU A 497 -8.02 -11.96 -21.36
C LEU A 497 -7.06 -12.22 -20.21
N CYS A 498 -7.28 -11.54 -19.08
CA CYS A 498 -6.45 -11.64 -17.89
C CYS A 498 -7.33 -11.88 -16.66
N GLU A 499 -6.92 -12.77 -15.78
CA GLU A 499 -7.67 -13.12 -14.60
C GLU A 499 -7.20 -12.34 -13.37
N LYS A 500 -8.17 -11.92 -12.54
CA LYS A 500 -7.93 -11.38 -11.20
C LYS A 500 -7.03 -12.33 -10.40
N GLY A 501 -6.05 -11.77 -9.68
CA GLY A 501 -5.16 -12.51 -8.79
C GLY A 501 -3.89 -13.04 -9.45
N ARG A 502 -3.76 -12.94 -10.78
CA ARG A 502 -2.49 -13.28 -11.45
C ARG A 502 -1.51 -12.12 -11.40
N GLY A 503 -0.22 -12.41 -11.26
CA GLY A 503 0.86 -11.43 -11.24
C GLY A 503 0.98 -10.59 -12.52
N LEU A 504 1.51 -9.39 -12.41
CA LEU A 504 1.79 -8.48 -13.53
C LEU A 504 3.31 -8.46 -13.83
N PRO A 505 3.75 -8.31 -15.09
CA PRO A 505 2.96 -8.04 -16.30
C PRO A 505 2.35 -9.30 -16.93
N GLN A 506 1.09 -9.20 -17.35
CA GLN A 506 0.45 -10.27 -18.12
C GLN A 506 0.42 -9.93 -19.61
N LYS A 507 0.61 -10.94 -20.43
CA LYS A 507 0.44 -10.84 -21.87
C LYS A 507 -0.59 -11.88 -22.31
N ALA A 508 -1.70 -11.42 -22.90
CA ALA A 508 -2.68 -12.28 -23.51
C ALA A 508 -2.83 -11.89 -24.99
N THR A 509 -2.91 -12.90 -25.86
CA THR A 509 -3.15 -12.73 -27.27
C THR A 509 -4.43 -13.45 -27.65
N ARG A 510 -5.34 -12.78 -28.32
CA ARG A 510 -6.60 -13.32 -28.84
C ARG A 510 -6.89 -12.76 -30.21
N ASP A 511 -7.51 -13.57 -31.03
CA ASP A 511 -7.93 -13.23 -32.39
C ASP A 511 -9.41 -12.85 -32.37
N TYR A 512 -9.74 -11.65 -32.84
CA TYR A 512 -11.10 -11.17 -32.90
C TYR A 512 -11.47 -10.82 -34.34
N ARG A 513 -12.73 -11.07 -34.70
CA ARG A 513 -13.30 -10.60 -35.96
C ARG A 513 -13.91 -9.21 -35.77
N THR A 514 -13.60 -8.30 -36.64
CA THR A 514 -14.21 -6.96 -36.65
C THR A 514 -15.64 -7.03 -37.17
N THR A 515 -16.53 -6.23 -36.63
CA THR A 515 -17.93 -6.10 -37.11
C THR A 515 -18.04 -5.28 -38.39
N HIS A 516 -16.97 -4.57 -38.79
CA HIS A 516 -16.91 -3.72 -39.97
C HIS A 516 -15.66 -4.06 -40.76
N ALA A 517 -15.78 -4.02 -42.11
CA ALA A 517 -14.65 -4.24 -43.01
C ALA A 517 -13.70 -3.03 -42.98
N ILE A 518 -12.41 -3.28 -42.70
CA ILE A 518 -11.35 -2.26 -42.75
C ILE A 518 -10.71 -2.28 -44.15
N ARG A 519 -10.65 -1.12 -44.82
CA ARG A 519 -10.06 -1.01 -46.18
C ARG A 519 -8.54 -0.85 -46.10
N GLN A 520 -7.83 -1.53 -47.01
CA GLN A 520 -6.38 -1.44 -47.12
C GLN A 520 -5.95 -0.02 -47.52
N GLY A 521 -5.02 0.58 -46.76
CA GLY A 521 -4.43 1.88 -47.09
C GLY A 521 -4.96 3.09 -46.32
N GLN A 522 -5.91 2.93 -45.39
CA GLN A 522 -6.27 3.97 -44.45
C GLN A 522 -5.27 3.98 -43.29
N SER A 523 -4.25 4.82 -43.42
CA SER A 523 -3.38 5.15 -42.30
C SER A 523 -4.11 6.11 -41.37
N GLY A 524 -4.32 5.74 -40.11
CA GLY A 524 -4.82 6.63 -39.05
C GLY A 524 -6.12 6.23 -38.39
N GLU A 525 -6.77 5.14 -38.73
CA GLU A 525 -7.89 4.64 -37.95
C GLU A 525 -7.38 3.82 -36.74
N THR A 526 -7.49 4.41 -35.56
CA THR A 526 -7.28 3.69 -34.31
C THR A 526 -8.53 2.89 -34.02
N LEU A 527 -8.45 1.56 -34.05
CA LEU A 527 -9.52 0.70 -33.55
C LEU A 527 -9.59 0.87 -32.03
N LYS A 528 -10.67 1.46 -31.57
CA LYS A 528 -10.94 1.61 -30.13
C LYS A 528 -11.64 0.37 -29.62
N PHE A 529 -10.96 -0.41 -28.78
CA PHE A 529 -11.59 -1.49 -28.04
C PHE A 529 -12.06 -0.98 -26.68
N GLN A 530 -13.28 -1.33 -26.33
CA GLN A 530 -13.77 -1.10 -24.98
C GLN A 530 -13.34 -2.27 -24.11
N LEU A 531 -12.33 -2.08 -23.29
CA LEU A 531 -12.02 -3.02 -22.21
C LEU A 531 -13.02 -2.80 -21.09
N SER A 532 -13.80 -3.81 -20.81
CA SER A 532 -14.69 -3.80 -19.67
C SER A 532 -14.09 -4.63 -18.53
N ARG A 533 -14.22 -4.11 -17.33
CA ARG A 533 -14.12 -4.89 -16.11
C ARG A 533 -15.42 -5.67 -15.96
N GLY A 534 -15.34 -6.91 -15.54
CA GLY A 534 -16.57 -7.64 -15.22
C GLY A 534 -17.43 -6.78 -14.30
N ASN A 535 -18.62 -6.38 -14.76
CA ASN A 535 -19.63 -5.56 -14.10
C ASN A 535 -19.39 -4.05 -13.88
N THR A 536 -18.37 -3.39 -14.41
CA THR A 536 -18.27 -1.93 -14.34
C THR A 536 -17.76 -1.33 -15.66
N ASN A 537 -18.45 -0.29 -16.17
CA ASN A 537 -18.11 0.42 -17.39
C ASN A 537 -16.90 1.35 -17.19
N GLY A 538 -15.69 0.84 -17.40
CA GLY A 538 -14.48 1.64 -17.44
C GLY A 538 -13.87 1.63 -18.85
N ARG A 539 -13.62 2.79 -19.44
CA ARG A 539 -12.90 2.91 -20.72
C ARG A 539 -11.40 2.86 -20.46
N ILE A 540 -10.71 1.94 -21.11
CA ILE A 540 -9.24 1.91 -21.17
C ILE A 540 -8.88 1.98 -22.65
N GLU A 541 -8.05 2.97 -23.03
CA GLU A 541 -7.50 3.04 -24.37
C GLU A 541 -6.33 2.06 -24.51
N ILE A 542 -6.41 1.18 -25.50
CA ILE A 542 -5.31 0.30 -25.89
C ILE A 542 -4.83 0.69 -27.27
N VAL A 543 -3.53 0.85 -27.39
CA VAL A 543 -2.87 1.05 -28.69
C VAL A 543 -2.71 -0.32 -29.34
N LEU A 544 -3.33 -0.52 -30.50
CA LEU A 544 -3.12 -1.65 -31.38
C LEU A 544 -1.71 -1.60 -31.95
N LEU A 545 -0.95 -2.67 -31.81
CA LEU A 545 0.41 -2.71 -32.30
C LEU A 545 0.54 -3.29 -33.73
N GLU A 546 -0.32 -4.20 -34.18
CA GLU A 546 -0.25 -4.72 -35.57
C GLU A 546 -1.57 -5.36 -36.01
N CYS A 547 -1.98 -5.06 -37.26
CA CYS A 547 -3.00 -5.79 -38.00
C CYS A 547 -2.36 -6.54 -39.18
N TRP A 548 -2.55 -7.85 -39.27
CA TRP A 548 -2.00 -8.67 -40.36
C TRP A 548 -3.11 -9.21 -41.24
N LYS A 549 -2.87 -9.24 -42.57
CA LYS A 549 -3.77 -9.77 -43.58
C LYS A 549 -3.42 -11.21 -43.93
N SER A 550 -4.38 -12.12 -43.84
CA SER A 550 -4.24 -13.51 -44.33
C SER A 550 -4.24 -13.56 -45.87
N ARG A 551 -3.44 -14.46 -46.46
CA ARG A 551 -3.23 -14.63 -47.90
C ARG A 551 -4.36 -15.34 -48.67
N ALA A 552 -5.49 -15.62 -48.09
CA ALA A 552 -6.62 -16.25 -48.75
C ALA A 552 -7.85 -15.33 -48.70
N ASN A 553 -8.50 -15.11 -49.82
CA ASN A 553 -9.63 -14.21 -50.10
C ASN A 553 -10.87 -14.31 -49.18
N THR A 554 -10.71 -14.59 -47.92
CA THR A 554 -11.75 -14.52 -46.88
C THR A 554 -11.30 -13.50 -45.84
N PHE A 555 -12.11 -12.46 -45.64
CA PHE A 555 -11.86 -11.38 -44.69
C PHE A 555 -11.80 -11.91 -43.25
N VAL A 556 -10.61 -12.14 -42.75
CA VAL A 556 -10.35 -12.36 -41.33
C VAL A 556 -9.18 -11.46 -40.96
N GLU A 557 -9.45 -10.37 -40.27
CA GLU A 557 -8.42 -9.53 -39.70
C GLU A 557 -8.14 -9.98 -38.28
N ILE A 558 -6.89 -10.34 -38.03
CA ILE A 558 -6.39 -10.75 -36.71
C ILE A 558 -5.74 -9.52 -36.10
N CYS A 559 -6.29 -9.06 -34.98
CA CYS A 559 -5.70 -7.98 -34.20
C CYS A 559 -4.99 -8.57 -32.98
N GLN A 560 -3.69 -8.33 -32.88
CA GLN A 560 -2.90 -8.73 -31.71
C GLN A 560 -2.94 -7.64 -30.65
N LEU A 561 -3.62 -7.92 -29.54
CA LEU A 561 -3.69 -7.04 -28.39
C LEU A 561 -2.53 -7.36 -27.43
N THR A 562 -1.57 -6.46 -27.34
CA THR A 562 -0.54 -6.54 -26.30
C THR A 562 -0.84 -5.47 -25.26
N ALA A 563 -1.34 -5.88 -24.11
CA ALA A 563 -1.47 -5.01 -22.96
C ALA A 563 -0.10 -4.95 -22.25
N LYS A 564 0.58 -3.84 -22.37
CA LYS A 564 1.81 -3.57 -21.63
C LYS A 564 1.46 -2.60 -20.51
N TRP A 565 1.52 -3.05 -19.30
CA TRP A 565 1.48 -2.21 -18.11
C TRP A 565 2.89 -1.83 -17.71
N ARG A 566 3.13 -0.56 -17.52
CA ARG A 566 4.33 -0.03 -16.88
C ARG A 566 3.97 0.55 -15.53
#